data_f5d284df1a0592a7188e06897af8a645
#
_entry.id   f5d284df1a0592a7188e06897af8a645
#
_cell.length_a   1.000
_cell.length_b   1.000
_cell.length_c   1.000
_cell.angle_alpha   90.00
_cell.angle_beta   90.00
_cell.angle_gamma   90.00
#
_symmetry.space_group_name_H-M   'P 1'
#
loop_
_entity.id
_entity.type
_entity.pdbx_description
1 polymer ?
#
loop_
_entity_poly.entity_id
_entity_poly.type
_entity_poly.pdbx_seq_one_letter_code
_entity_poly.pdbx_strand_id
1 'polypeptide(L)'
;MKSFNRLESALLALLFATALNVQNAQAASPSDLYARAKRAIASGNVVPERDLAPLIAVLRGPSSEEDLRSAIDKIETLADASGSSPAEVKHYLLEQSTRLLLNIAATGPSVFARGDAVTALRDMGASRAVLDQAATIAEHDRDDYVRSRAEILRNFMKSMPAAGAAADVKSGGPREQLAVAALKKRKLGISADQLRRSSLEGNAADVQALLDAGVNVNSGSGLSDSPLYFAVFSGCGGKQGESEGNVETVNVLIAAGADVKRKDDNGNNILMSAAQMCGPRIVTALIAAGADIKLTNGSGMTPLGMSLLMHHPESAEVLVSKGARLNASQAQMLNASVTDPRSKAIIQRASGK
;
A
#
# COMPACT_ATOMS: atom_id res chain seq x y z
N MET A 1 -40.47 -19.68 -11.22
CA MET A 1 -40.02 -18.46 -11.91
C MET A 1 -40.37 -17.13 -11.20
N LYS A 2 -40.95 -17.11 -10.00
CA LYS A 2 -41.30 -15.85 -9.28
C LYS A 2 -40.32 -15.44 -8.16
N SER A 3 -39.34 -16.26 -7.79
CA SER A 3 -38.38 -15.97 -6.73
C SER A 3 -37.06 -15.34 -7.22
N PHE A 4 -36.71 -15.49 -8.49
CA PHE A 4 -35.47 -14.91 -9.06
C PHE A 4 -35.57 -13.38 -9.25
N ASN A 5 -36.76 -12.86 -9.57
CA ASN A 5 -36.97 -11.41 -9.78
C ASN A 5 -36.87 -10.56 -8.52
N ARG A 6 -37.01 -11.12 -7.31
CA ARG A 6 -36.91 -10.33 -6.07
C ARG A 6 -35.47 -10.10 -5.61
N LEU A 7 -34.57 -11.02 -5.88
CA LEU A 7 -33.13 -10.87 -5.54
C LEU A 7 -32.44 -9.88 -6.48
N GLU A 8 -32.74 -9.95 -7.78
CA GLU A 8 -32.20 -8.98 -8.75
C GLU A 8 -32.74 -7.56 -8.50
N SER A 9 -34.01 -7.43 -8.16
CA SER A 9 -34.57 -6.12 -7.80
C SER A 9 -34.01 -5.57 -6.50
N ALA A 10 -33.68 -6.40 -5.52
CA ALA A 10 -33.03 -5.98 -4.28
C ALA A 10 -31.55 -5.62 -4.52
N LEU A 11 -30.82 -6.36 -5.37
CA LEU A 11 -29.43 -6.01 -5.74
C LEU A 11 -29.35 -4.71 -6.55
N LEU A 12 -30.27 -4.54 -7.51
CA LEU A 12 -30.37 -3.27 -8.26
C LEU A 12 -30.76 -2.09 -7.34
N ALA A 13 -31.69 -2.30 -6.41
CA ALA A 13 -32.03 -1.26 -5.44
C ALA A 13 -30.87 -0.91 -4.51
N LEU A 14 -30.04 -1.90 -4.11
CA LEU A 14 -28.83 -1.69 -3.31
C LEU A 14 -27.75 -0.94 -4.12
N LEU A 15 -27.56 -1.33 -5.40
CA LEU A 15 -26.64 -0.64 -6.32
C LEU A 15 -27.11 0.78 -6.65
N PHE A 16 -28.40 1.00 -6.82
CA PHE A 16 -28.97 2.33 -7.01
C PHE A 16 -28.89 3.18 -5.73
N ALA A 17 -29.12 2.61 -4.55
CA ALA A 17 -28.98 3.30 -3.27
C ALA A 17 -27.52 3.67 -2.98
N THR A 18 -26.55 2.83 -3.32
CA THR A 18 -25.12 3.16 -3.22
C THR A 18 -24.70 4.21 -4.25
N ALA A 19 -25.19 4.14 -5.49
CA ALA A 19 -24.93 5.15 -6.52
C ALA A 19 -25.58 6.50 -6.18
N LEU A 20 -26.81 6.51 -5.65
CA LEU A 20 -27.49 7.73 -5.20
C LEU A 20 -26.81 8.35 -3.97
N ASN A 21 -26.32 7.53 -3.04
CA ASN A 21 -25.53 8.04 -1.89
C ASN A 21 -24.18 8.62 -2.32
N VAL A 22 -23.54 8.07 -3.35
CA VAL A 22 -22.29 8.62 -3.90
C VAL A 22 -22.56 9.93 -4.65
N GLN A 23 -23.66 10.04 -5.41
CA GLN A 23 -24.01 11.30 -6.08
C GLN A 23 -24.46 12.39 -5.11
N ASN A 24 -25.18 12.07 -4.03
CA ASN A 24 -25.53 13.03 -2.99
C ASN A 24 -24.32 13.43 -2.11
N ALA A 25 -23.31 12.56 -1.97
CA ALA A 25 -22.07 12.89 -1.26
C ALA A 25 -21.18 13.86 -2.07
N GLN A 26 -21.26 13.83 -3.41
CA GLN A 26 -20.56 14.79 -4.27
C GLN A 26 -21.14 16.21 -4.23
N ALA A 27 -22.34 16.40 -3.71
CA ALA A 27 -22.97 17.69 -3.55
C ALA A 27 -22.79 18.32 -2.14
N ALA A 28 -22.32 17.56 -1.16
CA ALA A 28 -22.10 18.05 0.20
C ALA A 28 -20.68 18.59 0.37
N SER A 29 -20.55 19.78 0.98
CA SER A 29 -19.22 20.35 1.25
C SER A 29 -18.43 19.49 2.25
N PRO A 30 -17.06 19.53 2.23
CA PRO A 30 -16.26 18.86 3.25
C PRO A 30 -16.64 19.23 4.67
N SER A 31 -17.08 20.46 4.89
CA SER A 31 -17.54 20.95 6.20
C SER A 31 -18.85 20.29 6.65
N ASP A 32 -19.80 20.05 5.74
CA ASP A 32 -21.04 19.34 6.04
C ASP A 32 -20.78 17.87 6.36
N LEU A 33 -19.89 17.22 5.58
CA LEU A 33 -19.48 15.85 5.79
C LEU A 33 -18.75 15.68 7.14
N TYR A 34 -17.89 16.62 7.48
CA TYR A 34 -17.22 16.67 8.78
C TYR A 34 -18.21 16.84 9.94
N ALA A 35 -19.17 17.78 9.81
CA ALA A 35 -20.18 18.00 10.84
C ALA A 35 -21.04 16.74 11.06
N ARG A 36 -21.32 15.98 9.99
CA ARG A 36 -22.02 14.70 10.08
C ARG A 36 -21.17 13.65 10.81
N ALA A 37 -19.90 13.48 10.41
CA ALA A 37 -18.97 12.56 11.05
C ALA A 37 -18.81 12.87 12.55
N LYS A 38 -18.62 14.14 12.90
CA LYS A 38 -18.48 14.60 14.29
C LYS A 38 -19.72 14.29 15.14
N ARG A 39 -20.93 14.48 14.60
CA ARG A 39 -22.17 14.11 15.30
C ARG A 39 -22.28 12.60 15.51
N ALA A 40 -21.94 11.79 14.51
CA ALA A 40 -21.94 10.32 14.61
C ALA A 40 -20.94 9.84 15.69
N ILE A 41 -19.74 10.40 15.73
CA ILE A 41 -18.72 10.11 16.75
C ILE A 41 -19.24 10.49 18.14
N ALA A 42 -19.80 11.69 18.30
CA ALA A 42 -20.31 12.17 19.59
C ALA A 42 -21.48 11.33 20.12
N SER A 43 -22.28 10.73 19.24
CA SER A 43 -23.38 9.84 19.62
C SER A 43 -22.95 8.40 19.92
N GLY A 44 -21.68 8.04 19.67
CA GLY A 44 -21.17 6.67 19.81
C GLY A 44 -21.67 5.68 18.76
N ASN A 45 -22.39 6.16 17.72
CA ASN A 45 -23.03 5.32 16.69
C ASN A 45 -22.42 5.56 15.31
N VAL A 46 -21.09 5.68 15.22
CA VAL A 46 -20.41 5.89 13.95
C VAL A 46 -20.42 4.62 13.11
N VAL A 47 -20.86 4.75 11.86
CA VAL A 47 -20.74 3.71 10.82
C VAL A 47 -19.75 4.23 9.79
N PRO A 48 -18.53 3.68 9.70
CA PRO A 48 -17.44 4.24 8.89
C PRO A 48 -17.83 4.47 7.43
N GLU A 49 -18.49 3.52 6.78
CA GLU A 49 -18.89 3.59 5.37
C GLU A 49 -19.93 4.67 5.11
N ARG A 50 -20.79 4.95 6.10
CA ARG A 50 -21.84 5.97 5.99
C ARG A 50 -21.35 7.36 6.39
N ASP A 51 -20.56 7.43 7.45
CA ASP A 51 -20.29 8.69 8.15
C ASP A 51 -18.90 9.26 7.86
N LEU A 52 -17.91 8.41 7.52
CA LEU A 52 -16.51 8.79 7.28
C LEU A 52 -16.11 8.66 5.81
N ALA A 53 -16.49 7.57 5.13
CA ALA A 53 -16.11 7.33 3.74
C ALA A 53 -16.48 8.45 2.77
N PRO A 54 -17.63 9.17 2.91
CA PRO A 54 -17.93 10.30 2.05
C PRO A 54 -16.92 11.45 2.13
N LEU A 55 -16.36 11.74 3.33
CA LEU A 55 -15.32 12.75 3.50
C LEU A 55 -14.00 12.32 2.83
N ILE A 56 -13.63 11.04 2.96
CA ILE A 56 -12.45 10.48 2.29
C ILE A 56 -12.64 10.47 0.76
N ALA A 57 -13.85 10.28 0.26
CA ALA A 57 -14.15 10.27 -1.17
C ALA A 57 -13.81 11.60 -1.86
N VAL A 58 -13.85 12.73 -1.14
CA VAL A 58 -13.41 14.05 -1.65
C VAL A 58 -11.95 14.02 -2.11
N LEU A 59 -11.09 13.24 -1.45
CA LEU A 59 -9.67 13.09 -1.83
C LEU A 59 -9.47 12.35 -3.16
N ARG A 60 -10.49 11.64 -3.66
CA ARG A 60 -10.43 10.81 -4.89
C ARG A 60 -10.99 11.53 -6.11
N GLY A 61 -11.87 12.49 -5.89
CA GLY A 61 -12.66 13.12 -6.96
C GLY A 61 -12.03 14.38 -7.54
N PRO A 62 -12.57 14.90 -8.65
CA PRO A 62 -12.25 16.21 -9.16
C PRO A 62 -12.87 17.27 -8.23
N SER A 63 -12.16 17.61 -7.17
CA SER A 63 -12.56 18.61 -6.19
C SER A 63 -11.87 19.94 -6.48
N SER A 64 -12.49 21.05 -6.08
CA SER A 64 -11.78 22.33 -6.07
C SER A 64 -10.57 22.24 -5.13
N GLU A 65 -9.58 23.11 -5.29
CA GLU A 65 -8.45 23.18 -4.37
C GLU A 65 -8.89 23.41 -2.94
N GLU A 66 -9.88 24.29 -2.76
CA GLU A 66 -10.45 24.63 -1.45
C GLU A 66 -11.12 23.42 -0.80
N ASP A 67 -11.93 22.66 -1.56
CA ASP A 67 -12.57 21.44 -1.06
C ASP A 67 -11.56 20.37 -0.71
N LEU A 68 -10.53 20.19 -1.56
CA LEU A 68 -9.48 19.21 -1.32
C LEU A 68 -8.72 19.51 -0.03
N ARG A 69 -8.27 20.75 0.14
CA ARG A 69 -7.55 21.20 1.35
C ARG A 69 -8.44 21.14 2.59
N SER A 70 -9.69 21.55 2.46
CA SER A 70 -10.68 21.45 3.54
C SER A 70 -10.94 20.00 3.94
N ALA A 71 -11.00 19.06 2.99
CA ALA A 71 -11.14 17.65 3.29
C ALA A 71 -9.90 17.07 4.00
N ILE A 72 -8.69 17.44 3.58
CA ILE A 72 -7.43 17.05 4.24
C ILE A 72 -7.45 17.51 5.71
N ASP A 73 -7.69 18.80 5.96
CA ASP A 73 -7.77 19.39 7.31
C ASP A 73 -8.81 18.69 8.20
N LYS A 74 -9.99 18.39 7.65
CA LYS A 74 -11.07 17.73 8.39
C LYS A 74 -10.76 16.27 8.72
N ILE A 75 -10.13 15.55 7.80
CA ILE A 75 -9.69 14.16 8.02
C ILE A 75 -8.58 14.15 9.07
N GLU A 76 -7.59 15.05 8.95
CA GLU A 76 -6.52 15.24 9.93
C GLU A 76 -7.10 15.50 11.32
N THR A 77 -8.00 16.47 11.45
CA THR A 77 -8.64 16.83 12.73
C THR A 77 -9.37 15.64 13.38
N LEU A 78 -10.05 14.80 12.61
CA LEU A 78 -10.74 13.62 13.13
C LEU A 78 -9.77 12.48 13.47
N ALA A 79 -8.67 12.38 12.76
CA ALA A 79 -7.69 11.30 12.89
C ALA A 79 -6.48 11.68 13.74
N ASP A 80 -6.37 12.94 14.19
CA ASP A 80 -5.24 13.43 15.00
C ASP A 80 -4.93 12.46 16.16
N ALA A 81 -3.69 12.02 16.21
CA ALA A 81 -3.20 11.05 17.21
C ALA A 81 -3.41 11.53 18.64
N SER A 82 -3.33 12.85 18.87
CA SER A 82 -3.55 13.49 20.18
C SER A 82 -5.01 13.88 20.44
N GLY A 83 -5.87 13.84 19.41
CA GLY A 83 -7.27 14.27 19.48
C GLY A 83 -8.18 13.31 20.26
N SER A 84 -9.42 13.74 20.49
CA SER A 84 -10.41 13.01 21.30
C SER A 84 -11.23 11.97 20.54
N SER A 85 -11.04 11.80 19.24
CA SER A 85 -11.77 10.79 18.47
C SER A 85 -11.45 9.38 18.92
N PRO A 86 -12.42 8.43 18.86
CA PRO A 86 -12.17 7.03 19.16
C PRO A 86 -11.05 6.44 18.32
N ALA A 87 -10.27 5.53 18.89
CA ALA A 87 -9.13 4.91 18.22
C ALA A 87 -9.52 4.20 16.89
N GLU A 88 -10.71 3.61 16.85
CA GLU A 88 -11.26 2.95 15.66
C GLU A 88 -11.53 3.94 14.51
N VAL A 89 -12.02 5.14 14.84
CA VAL A 89 -12.25 6.22 13.87
C VAL A 89 -10.93 6.71 13.30
N LYS A 90 -9.95 6.98 14.18
CA LYS A 90 -8.61 7.41 13.78
C LYS A 90 -7.95 6.39 12.87
N HIS A 91 -8.03 5.13 13.25
CA HIS A 91 -7.47 4.03 12.48
C HIS A 91 -8.12 3.93 11.11
N TYR A 92 -9.46 3.90 11.02
CA TYR A 92 -10.18 3.84 9.76
C TYR A 92 -9.78 5.01 8.83
N LEU A 93 -9.75 6.24 9.37
CA LEU A 93 -9.38 7.42 8.59
C LEU A 93 -7.94 7.33 8.09
N LEU A 94 -7.00 6.95 8.94
CA LEU A 94 -5.59 6.80 8.57
C LEU A 94 -5.42 5.72 7.49
N GLU A 95 -6.01 4.55 7.67
CA GLU A 95 -5.93 3.43 6.73
C GLU A 95 -6.47 3.81 5.34
N GLN A 96 -7.68 4.39 5.30
CA GLN A 96 -8.36 4.70 4.06
C GLN A 96 -7.80 5.92 3.33
N SER A 97 -7.19 6.88 4.04
CA SER A 97 -6.68 8.12 3.46
C SER A 97 -5.18 8.11 3.18
N THR A 98 -4.38 7.26 3.82
CA THR A 98 -2.90 7.25 3.68
C THR A 98 -2.44 7.23 2.22
N ARG A 99 -2.96 6.30 1.43
CA ARG A 99 -2.58 6.19 0.01
C ARG A 99 -3.00 7.41 -0.81
N LEU A 100 -4.17 7.97 -0.51
CA LEU A 100 -4.69 9.15 -1.18
C LEU A 100 -3.85 10.37 -0.84
N LEU A 101 -3.49 10.54 0.42
CA LEU A 101 -2.63 11.64 0.88
C LEU A 101 -1.22 11.54 0.29
N LEU A 102 -0.62 10.35 0.21
CA LEU A 102 0.66 10.15 -0.48
C LEU A 102 0.58 10.51 -1.96
N ASN A 103 -0.53 10.16 -2.63
CA ASN A 103 -0.74 10.54 -4.03
C ASN A 103 -0.90 12.05 -4.18
N ILE A 104 -1.65 12.70 -3.28
CA ILE A 104 -1.82 14.16 -3.28
C ILE A 104 -0.47 14.85 -2.99
N ALA A 105 0.33 14.34 -2.07
CA ALA A 105 1.67 14.85 -1.80
C ALA A 105 2.56 14.81 -3.05
N ALA A 106 2.44 13.76 -3.88
CA ALA A 106 3.23 13.58 -5.10
C ALA A 106 2.71 14.38 -6.29
N THR A 107 1.40 14.47 -6.47
CA THR A 107 0.77 14.92 -7.72
C THR A 107 -0.37 15.92 -7.53
N GLY A 108 -0.62 16.36 -6.29
CA GLY A 108 -1.72 17.26 -5.97
C GLY A 108 -1.69 18.57 -6.77
N PRO A 109 -2.87 19.14 -7.04
CA PRO A 109 -3.03 20.23 -7.99
C PRO A 109 -2.33 21.53 -7.57
N SER A 110 -2.18 21.77 -6.27
CA SER A 110 -1.53 22.95 -5.72
C SER A 110 -0.40 22.63 -4.77
N VAL A 111 0.48 23.59 -4.59
CA VAL A 111 1.58 23.55 -3.61
C VAL A 111 1.06 23.32 -2.19
N PHE A 112 -0.01 24.03 -1.85
CA PHE A 112 -0.61 23.94 -0.52
C PHE A 112 -1.24 22.56 -0.28
N ALA A 113 -2.01 22.02 -1.24
CA ALA A 113 -2.59 20.69 -1.10
C ALA A 113 -1.52 19.62 -0.93
N ARG A 114 -0.39 19.73 -1.65
CA ARG A 114 0.73 18.79 -1.50
C ARG A 114 1.39 18.90 -0.13
N GLY A 115 1.64 20.11 0.36
CA GLY A 115 2.20 20.35 1.70
C GLY A 115 1.28 19.93 2.83
N ASP A 116 -0.02 20.20 2.70
CA ASP A 116 -1.05 19.82 3.68
C ASP A 116 -1.15 18.29 3.78
N ALA A 117 -1.09 17.56 2.66
CA ALA A 117 -1.11 16.11 2.66
C ALA A 117 0.09 15.48 3.40
N VAL A 118 1.29 16.08 3.27
CA VAL A 118 2.49 15.64 4.01
C VAL A 118 2.32 15.88 5.52
N THR A 119 1.77 17.03 5.89
CA THR A 119 1.54 17.41 7.29
C THR A 119 0.48 16.50 7.93
N ALA A 120 -0.64 16.27 7.23
CA ALA A 120 -1.73 15.43 7.71
C ALA A 120 -1.26 14.00 8.04
N LEU A 121 -0.42 13.40 7.21
CA LEU A 121 0.15 12.07 7.49
C LEU A 121 0.90 12.01 8.83
N ARG A 122 1.65 13.08 9.17
CA ARG A 122 2.34 13.20 10.45
C ARG A 122 1.35 13.28 11.61
N ASP A 123 0.39 14.18 11.52
CA ASP A 123 -0.51 14.54 12.63
C ASP A 123 -1.55 13.45 12.88
N MET A 124 -1.90 12.69 11.86
CA MET A 124 -2.70 11.47 11.97
C MET A 124 -1.94 10.30 12.59
N GLY A 125 -0.64 10.42 12.83
CA GLY A 125 0.17 9.35 13.42
C GLY A 125 0.51 8.22 12.46
N ALA A 126 0.75 8.53 11.20
CA ALA A 126 1.17 7.52 10.21
C ALA A 126 2.47 6.82 10.65
N SER A 127 2.65 5.58 10.19
CA SER A 127 3.84 4.80 10.51
C SER A 127 5.11 5.47 9.99
N ARG A 128 6.26 5.19 10.65
CA ARG A 128 7.56 5.74 10.23
C ARG A 128 7.86 5.50 8.76
N ALA A 129 7.48 4.32 8.21
CA ALA A 129 7.68 3.99 6.81
C ALA A 129 6.86 4.88 5.87
N VAL A 130 5.61 5.19 6.23
CA VAL A 130 4.74 6.12 5.48
C VAL A 130 5.29 7.53 5.55
N LEU A 131 5.76 7.96 6.72
CA LEU A 131 6.36 9.28 6.91
C LEU A 131 7.67 9.43 6.13
N ASP A 132 8.49 8.37 6.06
CA ASP A 132 9.72 8.36 5.25
C ASP A 132 9.40 8.48 3.75
N GLN A 133 8.38 7.78 3.28
CA GLN A 133 7.89 7.90 1.91
C GLN A 133 7.36 9.30 1.61
N ALA A 134 6.56 9.88 2.50
CA ALA A 134 6.04 11.23 2.37
C ALA A 134 7.18 12.28 2.35
N ALA A 135 8.18 12.14 3.21
CA ALA A 135 9.35 13.00 3.23
C ALA A 135 10.13 12.91 1.93
N THR A 136 10.37 11.70 1.43
CA THR A 136 11.08 11.47 0.15
C THR A 136 10.33 12.10 -1.03
N ILE A 137 9.00 11.99 -1.07
CA ILE A 137 8.17 12.66 -2.09
C ILE A 137 8.36 14.19 -2.00
N ALA A 138 8.24 14.75 -0.81
CA ALA A 138 8.32 16.19 -0.58
C ALA A 138 9.72 16.76 -0.83
N GLU A 139 10.81 16.05 -0.54
CA GLU A 139 12.19 16.42 -0.84
C GLU A 139 12.45 16.64 -2.34
N HIS A 140 11.71 15.92 -3.20
CA HIS A 140 11.83 16.01 -4.65
C HIS A 140 10.79 16.94 -5.29
N ASP A 141 9.98 17.63 -4.50
CA ASP A 141 9.06 18.65 -5.03
C ASP A 141 9.83 19.87 -5.56
N ARG A 142 9.31 20.47 -6.62
CA ARG A 142 9.88 21.68 -7.22
C ARG A 142 9.68 22.94 -6.37
N ASP A 143 8.78 22.91 -5.40
CA ASP A 143 8.43 24.05 -4.57
C ASP A 143 9.07 23.99 -3.19
N ASP A 144 9.67 25.14 -2.77
CA ASP A 144 10.35 25.25 -1.48
C ASP A 144 9.45 25.01 -0.28
N TYR A 145 8.19 25.41 -0.37
CA TYR A 145 7.22 25.20 0.69
C TYR A 145 7.03 23.71 0.96
N VAL A 146 6.86 22.88 -0.08
CA VAL A 146 6.70 21.44 0.07
C VAL A 146 7.99 20.79 0.56
N ARG A 147 9.16 21.23 0.04
CA ARG A 147 10.46 20.74 0.53
C ARG A 147 10.70 21.07 2.00
N SER A 148 10.25 22.24 2.49
CA SER A 148 10.34 22.58 3.92
C SER A 148 9.53 21.62 4.81
N ARG A 149 8.40 21.07 4.30
CA ARG A 149 7.62 20.05 5.02
C ARG A 149 8.37 18.74 5.16
N ALA A 150 9.18 18.37 4.16
CA ALA A 150 10.05 17.19 4.26
C ALA A 150 11.07 17.35 5.39
N GLU A 151 11.71 18.51 5.52
CA GLU A 151 12.67 18.78 6.60
C GLU A 151 12.00 18.68 7.99
N ILE A 152 10.83 19.31 8.15
CA ILE A 152 10.05 19.21 9.38
C ILE A 152 9.72 17.75 9.70
N LEU A 153 9.30 16.97 8.69
CA LEU A 153 8.94 15.57 8.84
C LEU A 153 10.17 14.72 9.20
N ARG A 154 11.33 14.96 8.56
CA ARG A 154 12.60 14.30 8.90
C ARG A 154 13.03 14.59 10.35
N ASN A 155 12.89 15.84 10.79
CA ASN A 155 13.20 16.22 12.17
C ASN A 155 12.23 15.58 13.16
N PHE A 156 10.94 15.53 12.86
CA PHE A 156 9.96 14.79 13.66
C PHE A 156 10.32 13.30 13.76
N MET A 157 10.69 12.65 12.66
CA MET A 157 11.07 11.23 12.67
C MET A 157 12.36 10.95 13.47
N LYS A 158 13.26 11.92 13.66
CA LYS A 158 14.42 11.76 14.54
C LYS A 158 14.01 11.60 16.01
N SER A 159 12.90 12.20 16.41
CA SER A 159 12.34 12.05 17.76
C SER A 159 11.49 10.79 17.95
N MET A 160 11.12 10.13 16.83
CA MET A 160 10.41 8.85 16.92
C MET A 160 11.38 7.73 17.33
N PRO A 161 10.93 6.74 18.10
CA PRO A 161 11.72 5.56 18.40
C PRO A 161 12.29 4.94 17.12
N ALA A 162 13.55 4.51 17.13
CA ALA A 162 14.19 3.90 15.96
C ALA A 162 13.34 2.69 15.49
N ALA A 163 13.15 2.56 14.19
CA ALA A 163 12.55 1.37 13.60
C ALA A 163 13.46 0.18 13.94
N GLY A 164 13.02 -0.68 14.89
CA GLY A 164 13.83 -1.81 15.39
C GLY A 164 14.13 -1.79 16.88
N ALA A 165 14.09 -0.64 17.57
CA ALA A 165 13.84 -0.69 18.99
C ALA A 165 12.37 -1.08 19.13
N ALA A 166 12.12 -2.33 19.54
CA ALA A 166 10.83 -2.65 20.13
C ALA A 166 10.64 -1.57 21.22
N ALA A 167 9.84 -0.54 20.89
CA ALA A 167 9.29 0.24 21.95
C ALA A 167 8.63 -0.82 22.83
N ASP A 168 8.99 -0.85 24.10
CA ASP A 168 8.12 -1.32 25.14
C ASP A 168 6.83 -0.45 25.07
N VAL A 169 6.08 -0.64 24.04
CA VAL A 169 4.68 -0.29 23.98
C VAL A 169 4.11 -1.18 25.04
N LYS A 170 3.66 -0.58 26.15
CA LYS A 170 2.88 -1.27 27.16
C LYS A 170 1.89 -2.12 26.39
N SER A 171 2.20 -3.41 26.31
CA SER A 171 1.43 -4.43 25.60
C SER A 171 0.01 -4.35 26.10
N GLY A 172 -0.98 -4.21 25.21
CA GLY A 172 -2.37 -4.31 25.59
C GLY A 172 -3.31 -3.22 25.09
N GLY A 173 -3.01 -2.53 23.98
CA GLY A 173 -4.00 -1.66 23.33
C GLY A 173 -5.21 -2.47 22.84
N PRO A 174 -6.41 -1.86 22.73
CA PRO A 174 -7.65 -2.57 22.33
C PRO A 174 -7.49 -3.35 21.02
N ARG A 175 -6.73 -2.85 20.05
CA ARG A 175 -6.46 -3.50 18.76
C ARG A 175 -5.62 -4.75 18.92
N GLU A 176 -4.55 -4.67 19.69
CA GLU A 176 -3.68 -5.83 20.00
C GLU A 176 -4.47 -6.91 20.73
N GLN A 177 -5.28 -6.53 21.71
CA GLN A 177 -6.13 -7.47 22.46
C GLN A 177 -7.15 -8.16 21.54
N LEU A 178 -7.80 -7.43 20.64
CA LEU A 178 -8.72 -7.98 19.65
C LEU A 178 -8.00 -8.91 18.67
N ALA A 179 -6.82 -8.53 18.20
CA ALA A 179 -6.00 -9.35 17.30
C ALA A 179 -5.56 -10.64 18.00
N VAL A 180 -5.05 -10.54 19.23
CA VAL A 180 -4.67 -11.69 20.07
C VAL A 180 -5.86 -12.62 20.30
N ALA A 181 -7.04 -12.09 20.61
CA ALA A 181 -8.25 -12.86 20.81
C ALA A 181 -8.70 -13.57 19.50
N ALA A 182 -8.62 -12.87 18.36
CA ALA A 182 -8.94 -13.43 17.05
C ALA A 182 -7.99 -14.57 16.68
N LEU A 183 -6.67 -14.40 16.89
CA LEU A 183 -5.65 -15.42 16.64
C LEU A 183 -5.87 -16.65 17.56
N LYS A 184 -6.14 -16.41 18.84
CA LYS A 184 -6.44 -17.47 19.80
C LYS A 184 -7.70 -18.28 19.39
N LYS A 185 -8.75 -17.61 18.94
CA LYS A 185 -9.97 -18.27 18.43
C LYS A 185 -9.67 -19.16 17.21
N ARG A 186 -8.74 -18.74 16.36
CA ARG A 186 -8.27 -19.51 15.19
C ARG A 186 -7.18 -20.53 15.53
N LYS A 187 -6.76 -20.62 16.79
CA LYS A 187 -5.66 -21.48 17.28
C LYS A 187 -4.31 -21.18 16.60
N LEU A 188 -4.06 -19.93 16.24
CA LEU A 188 -2.82 -19.49 15.64
C LEU A 188 -1.87 -18.95 16.72
N GLY A 189 -0.59 -19.33 16.63
CA GLY A 189 0.47 -18.79 17.47
C GLY A 189 0.84 -17.36 17.05
N ILE A 190 1.22 -16.53 18.03
CA ILE A 190 1.71 -15.17 17.76
C ILE A 190 3.24 -15.26 17.65
N SER A 191 3.73 -15.44 16.43
CA SER A 191 5.18 -15.61 16.17
C SER A 191 5.55 -15.22 14.74
N ALA A 192 6.83 -14.96 14.52
CA ALA A 192 7.39 -14.74 13.19
C ALA A 192 7.17 -15.94 12.26
N ASP A 193 7.25 -17.17 12.78
CA ASP A 193 7.01 -18.39 12.01
C ASP A 193 5.56 -18.47 11.52
N GLN A 194 4.58 -18.10 12.39
CA GLN A 194 3.20 -18.05 11.98
C GLN A 194 2.94 -16.94 10.96
N LEU A 195 3.60 -15.77 11.10
CA LEU A 195 3.49 -14.70 10.12
C LEU A 195 4.01 -15.17 8.74
N ARG A 196 5.16 -15.85 8.68
CA ARG A 196 5.68 -16.43 7.44
C ARG A 196 4.73 -17.47 6.85
N ARG A 197 4.16 -18.35 7.69
CA ARG A 197 3.20 -19.38 7.25
C ARG A 197 1.94 -18.74 6.68
N SER A 198 1.33 -17.79 7.39
CA SER A 198 0.12 -17.09 6.90
C SER A 198 0.42 -16.28 5.63
N SER A 199 1.64 -15.75 5.51
CA SER A 199 2.10 -15.08 4.28
C SER A 199 2.24 -16.07 3.12
N LEU A 200 2.78 -17.26 3.37
CA LEU A 200 2.87 -18.34 2.39
C LEU A 200 1.49 -18.84 1.94
N GLU A 201 0.53 -18.90 2.86
CA GLU A 201 -0.85 -19.31 2.57
C GLU A 201 -1.67 -18.24 1.84
N GLY A 202 -1.15 -17.03 1.70
CA GLY A 202 -1.88 -15.91 1.11
C GLY A 202 -3.07 -15.44 1.96
N ASN A 203 -3.00 -15.65 3.27
CA ASN A 203 -4.08 -15.30 4.20
C ASN A 203 -3.85 -13.89 4.77
N ALA A 204 -4.28 -12.88 4.01
CA ALA A 204 -4.13 -11.48 4.38
C ALA A 204 -4.75 -11.13 5.74
N ALA A 205 -5.88 -11.76 6.10
CA ALA A 205 -6.56 -11.51 7.36
C ALA A 205 -5.75 -12.03 8.56
N ASP A 206 -5.09 -13.19 8.45
CA ASP A 206 -4.23 -13.71 9.51
C ASP A 206 -2.93 -12.92 9.59
N VAL A 207 -2.37 -12.53 8.44
CA VAL A 207 -1.19 -11.65 8.37
C VAL A 207 -1.48 -10.32 9.07
N GLN A 208 -2.60 -9.67 8.75
CA GLN A 208 -3.00 -8.41 9.41
C GLN A 208 -3.15 -8.60 10.91
N ALA A 209 -3.82 -9.66 11.35
CA ALA A 209 -4.01 -9.93 12.79
C ALA A 209 -2.67 -10.20 13.53
N LEU A 210 -1.71 -10.87 12.88
CA LEU A 210 -0.38 -11.10 13.45
C LEU A 210 0.44 -9.82 13.58
N LEU A 211 0.35 -8.95 12.57
CA LEU A 211 0.99 -7.62 12.59
C LEU A 211 0.35 -6.73 13.67
N ASP A 212 -0.97 -6.77 13.81
CA ASP A 212 -1.71 -6.05 14.85
C ASP A 212 -1.41 -6.57 16.26
N ALA A 213 -1.07 -7.84 16.39
CA ALA A 213 -0.58 -8.46 17.62
C ALA A 213 0.92 -8.19 17.88
N GLY A 214 1.56 -7.30 17.10
CA GLY A 214 2.93 -6.84 17.32
C GLY A 214 4.02 -7.72 16.70
N VAL A 215 3.68 -8.70 15.86
CA VAL A 215 4.70 -9.49 15.15
C VAL A 215 5.44 -8.61 14.15
N ASN A 216 6.77 -8.62 14.19
CA ASN A 216 7.60 -7.80 13.31
C ASN A 216 7.44 -8.23 11.84
N VAL A 217 6.97 -7.30 10.98
CA VAL A 217 6.78 -7.49 9.54
C VAL A 217 8.09 -7.87 8.82
N ASN A 218 9.22 -7.42 9.33
CA ASN A 218 10.56 -7.68 8.79
C ASN A 218 11.30 -8.80 9.54
N SER A 219 10.56 -9.69 10.20
CA SER A 219 11.13 -10.87 10.85
C SER A 219 11.85 -11.76 9.83
N GLY A 220 12.94 -12.41 10.28
CA GLY A 220 13.79 -13.25 9.43
C GLY A 220 15.18 -12.65 9.21
N SER A 221 16.14 -13.52 8.93
CA SER A 221 17.57 -13.19 8.83
C SER A 221 17.96 -12.56 7.49
N GLY A 222 17.18 -12.76 6.44
CA GLY A 222 17.48 -12.32 5.09
C GLY A 222 16.22 -12.11 4.24
N LEU A 223 16.40 -11.89 2.93
CA LEU A 223 15.30 -11.75 1.99
C LEU A 223 14.45 -13.02 1.97
N SER A 224 15.08 -14.17 1.75
CA SER A 224 14.42 -15.48 1.57
C SER A 224 13.72 -16.01 2.82
N ASP A 225 13.97 -15.38 3.98
CA ASP A 225 13.34 -15.70 5.26
C ASP A 225 12.33 -14.63 5.71
N SER A 226 12.03 -13.66 4.86
CA SER A 226 11.10 -12.58 5.19
C SER A 226 9.65 -12.95 4.88
N PRO A 227 8.65 -12.47 5.66
CA PRO A 227 7.24 -12.69 5.36
C PRO A 227 6.84 -12.24 3.95
N LEU A 228 7.41 -11.12 3.47
CA LEU A 228 7.16 -10.61 2.13
C LEU A 228 7.64 -11.57 1.04
N TYR A 229 8.79 -12.23 1.23
CA TYR A 229 9.29 -13.24 0.29
C TYR A 229 8.33 -14.44 0.20
N PHE A 230 7.84 -14.91 1.35
CA PHE A 230 6.89 -16.04 1.38
C PHE A 230 5.57 -15.69 0.69
N ALA A 231 5.05 -14.47 0.87
CA ALA A 231 3.85 -14.00 0.18
C ALA A 231 4.03 -13.92 -1.34
N VAL A 232 5.19 -13.44 -1.80
CA VAL A 232 5.54 -13.39 -3.24
C VAL A 232 5.75 -14.79 -3.79
N PHE A 233 6.49 -15.65 -3.07
CA PHE A 233 6.84 -16.99 -3.53
C PHE A 233 5.61 -17.89 -3.73
N SER A 234 4.68 -17.89 -2.78
CA SER A 234 3.50 -18.76 -2.86
C SER A 234 2.45 -18.27 -3.85
N GLY A 235 2.37 -16.95 -4.01
CA GLY A 235 1.36 -16.32 -4.87
C GLY A 235 1.54 -16.54 -6.34
N CYS A 236 2.70 -17.03 -6.74
CA CYS A 236 3.13 -16.94 -8.12
C CYS A 236 3.55 -18.29 -8.74
N GLY A 237 3.68 -19.35 -7.93
CA GLY A 237 4.18 -20.66 -8.39
C GLY A 237 3.18 -21.56 -9.09
N GLY A 238 1.98 -21.14 -9.38
CA GLY A 238 0.91 -21.96 -9.96
C GLY A 238 0.50 -21.59 -11.38
N LYS A 239 -0.06 -22.55 -12.11
CA LYS A 239 -0.60 -22.35 -13.48
C LYS A 239 -1.74 -21.31 -13.57
N GLN A 240 -2.25 -20.81 -12.43
CA GLN A 240 -3.38 -19.89 -12.35
C GLN A 240 -2.99 -18.41 -12.20
N GLY A 241 -1.69 -18.10 -12.20
CA GLY A 241 -1.23 -16.71 -12.02
C GLY A 241 -1.37 -16.20 -10.59
N GLU A 242 -1.39 -14.87 -10.43
CA GLU A 242 -1.51 -14.21 -9.13
C GLU A 242 -2.88 -14.45 -8.50
N SER A 243 -2.93 -15.09 -7.34
CA SER A 243 -4.18 -15.20 -6.57
C SER A 243 -4.52 -13.86 -5.89
N GLU A 244 -5.81 -13.59 -5.70
CA GLU A 244 -6.28 -12.39 -5.01
C GLU A 244 -5.73 -12.31 -3.59
N GLY A 245 -5.77 -13.42 -2.85
CA GLY A 245 -5.26 -13.49 -1.47
C GLY A 245 -3.77 -13.17 -1.34
N ASN A 246 -2.96 -13.58 -2.32
CA ASN A 246 -1.53 -13.28 -2.31
C ASN A 246 -1.24 -11.82 -2.63
N VAL A 247 -1.95 -11.25 -3.59
CA VAL A 247 -1.83 -9.81 -3.90
C VAL A 247 -2.23 -8.97 -2.69
N GLU A 248 -3.32 -9.33 -2.02
CA GLU A 248 -3.77 -8.67 -0.80
C GLU A 248 -2.75 -8.83 0.33
N THR A 249 -2.21 -10.04 0.53
CA THR A 249 -1.17 -10.31 1.54
C THR A 249 0.10 -9.48 1.29
N VAL A 250 0.57 -9.38 0.04
CA VAL A 250 1.69 -8.52 -0.32
C VAL A 250 1.40 -7.06 0.00
N ASN A 251 0.19 -6.58 -0.32
CA ASN A 251 -0.21 -5.21 -0.02
C ASN A 251 -0.27 -4.94 1.50
N VAL A 252 -0.79 -5.87 2.29
CA VAL A 252 -0.82 -5.77 3.77
C VAL A 252 0.59 -5.69 4.33
N LEU A 253 1.51 -6.54 3.88
CA LEU A 253 2.91 -6.52 4.33
C LEU A 253 3.63 -5.23 3.93
N ILE A 254 3.43 -4.75 2.69
CA ILE A 254 3.97 -3.46 2.23
C ILE A 254 3.43 -2.30 3.08
N ALA A 255 2.12 -2.27 3.33
CA ALA A 255 1.49 -1.25 4.15
C ALA A 255 2.00 -1.24 5.60
N ALA A 256 2.38 -2.41 6.12
CA ALA A 256 3.00 -2.57 7.43
C ALA A 256 4.51 -2.24 7.46
N GLY A 257 5.10 -1.82 6.34
CA GLY A 257 6.50 -1.43 6.25
C GLY A 257 7.47 -2.59 5.98
N ALA A 258 7.04 -3.60 5.21
CA ALA A 258 7.95 -4.64 4.74
C ALA A 258 9.09 -4.04 3.90
N ASP A 259 10.32 -4.46 4.18
CA ASP A 259 11.51 -3.95 3.52
C ASP A 259 11.68 -4.55 2.10
N VAL A 260 11.26 -3.77 1.10
CA VAL A 260 11.37 -4.12 -0.32
C VAL A 260 12.78 -3.95 -0.90
N LYS A 261 13.73 -3.39 -0.12
CA LYS A 261 15.13 -3.15 -0.55
C LYS A 261 16.08 -4.24 -0.09
N ARG A 262 15.61 -5.18 0.75
CA ARG A 262 16.40 -6.31 1.24
C ARG A 262 16.90 -7.16 0.07
N LYS A 263 18.13 -7.66 0.18
CA LYS A 263 18.77 -8.50 -0.83
C LYS A 263 19.10 -9.89 -0.26
N ASP A 264 19.15 -10.89 -1.13
CA ASP A 264 19.72 -12.19 -0.83
C ASP A 264 21.25 -12.20 -1.09
N ASP A 265 21.89 -13.34 -0.80
CA ASP A 265 23.34 -13.52 -0.97
C ASP A 265 23.79 -13.43 -2.44
N ASN A 266 22.88 -13.60 -3.40
CA ASN A 266 23.13 -13.45 -4.84
C ASN A 266 22.89 -12.01 -5.33
N GLY A 267 22.52 -11.09 -4.43
CA GLY A 267 22.20 -9.71 -4.76
C GLY A 267 20.82 -9.52 -5.37
N ASN A 268 19.94 -10.53 -5.36
CA ASN A 268 18.55 -10.36 -5.79
C ASN A 268 17.77 -9.58 -4.75
N ASN A 269 16.87 -8.70 -5.21
CA ASN A 269 15.85 -8.09 -4.38
C ASN A 269 14.49 -8.78 -4.59
N ILE A 270 13.51 -8.41 -3.77
CA ILE A 270 12.15 -8.98 -3.85
C ILE A 270 11.48 -8.76 -5.23
N LEU A 271 11.81 -7.65 -5.91
CA LEU A 271 11.28 -7.36 -7.24
C LEU A 271 11.82 -8.32 -8.29
N MET A 272 13.07 -8.78 -8.17
CA MET A 272 13.62 -9.83 -9.05
C MET A 272 12.89 -11.15 -8.85
N SER A 273 12.64 -11.54 -7.59
CA SER A 273 11.87 -12.76 -7.29
C SER A 273 10.44 -12.66 -7.85
N ALA A 274 9.78 -11.51 -7.68
CA ALA A 274 8.45 -11.29 -8.25
C ALA A 274 8.46 -11.27 -9.79
N ALA A 275 9.44 -10.62 -10.41
CA ALA A 275 9.58 -10.57 -11.87
C ALA A 275 9.84 -11.95 -12.50
N GLN A 276 10.42 -12.86 -11.75
CA GLN A 276 10.72 -14.24 -12.16
C GLN A 276 9.50 -15.16 -12.08
N MET A 277 8.55 -14.89 -11.18
CA MET A 277 7.51 -15.87 -10.84
C MET A 277 6.08 -15.29 -10.91
N CYS A 278 5.95 -13.96 -10.80
CA CYS A 278 4.65 -13.32 -10.59
C CYS A 278 4.14 -12.56 -11.80
N GLY A 279 2.84 -12.29 -11.79
CA GLY A 279 2.18 -11.42 -12.74
C GLY A 279 2.38 -9.92 -12.43
N PRO A 280 1.72 -9.06 -13.21
CA PRO A 280 1.94 -7.61 -13.20
C PRO A 280 1.46 -6.91 -11.93
N ARG A 281 0.52 -7.47 -11.17
CA ARG A 281 -0.08 -6.81 -9.99
C ARG A 281 0.92 -6.73 -8.85
N ILE A 282 1.57 -7.83 -8.50
CA ILE A 282 2.59 -7.90 -7.44
C ILE A 282 3.82 -7.08 -7.85
N VAL A 283 4.29 -7.20 -9.09
CA VAL A 283 5.37 -6.37 -9.62
C VAL A 283 5.04 -4.88 -9.50
N THR A 284 3.82 -4.47 -9.85
CA THR A 284 3.36 -3.08 -9.71
C THR A 284 3.36 -2.62 -8.26
N ALA A 285 2.87 -3.45 -7.33
CA ALA A 285 2.82 -3.11 -5.91
C ALA A 285 4.23 -2.92 -5.32
N LEU A 286 5.18 -3.80 -5.66
CA LEU A 286 6.56 -3.70 -5.19
C LEU A 286 7.29 -2.47 -5.76
N ILE A 287 7.06 -2.14 -7.03
CA ILE A 287 7.62 -0.90 -7.63
C ILE A 287 7.04 0.33 -6.94
N ALA A 288 5.72 0.35 -6.69
CA ALA A 288 5.07 1.45 -5.98
C ALA A 288 5.59 1.61 -4.53
N ALA A 289 6.03 0.51 -3.91
CA ALA A 289 6.67 0.50 -2.60
C ALA A 289 8.15 0.90 -2.62
N GLY A 290 8.70 1.23 -3.79
CA GLY A 290 10.09 1.71 -3.93
C GLY A 290 11.14 0.61 -4.12
N ALA A 291 10.75 -0.56 -4.60
CA ALA A 291 11.71 -1.58 -5.01
C ALA A 291 12.54 -1.10 -6.21
N ASP A 292 13.84 -1.34 -6.19
CA ASP A 292 14.76 -0.85 -7.22
C ASP A 292 14.61 -1.64 -8.53
N ILE A 293 14.09 -0.97 -9.55
CA ILE A 293 13.88 -1.53 -10.90
C ILE A 293 15.16 -1.67 -11.73
N LYS A 294 16.25 -1.00 -11.33
CA LYS A 294 17.52 -0.96 -12.05
C LYS A 294 18.58 -1.84 -11.41
N LEU A 295 18.29 -2.43 -10.24
CA LEU A 295 19.23 -3.29 -9.54
C LEU A 295 19.68 -4.42 -10.46
N THR A 296 20.98 -4.73 -10.44
CA THR A 296 21.58 -5.93 -11.02
C THR A 296 22.02 -6.88 -9.91
N ASN A 297 21.73 -8.17 -10.08
CA ASN A 297 22.24 -9.20 -9.19
C ASN A 297 23.68 -9.59 -9.54
N GLY A 298 24.25 -10.55 -8.81
CA GLY A 298 25.60 -11.07 -9.03
C GLY A 298 25.85 -11.66 -10.42
N SER A 299 24.79 -12.05 -11.15
CA SER A 299 24.85 -12.52 -12.54
C SER A 299 24.63 -11.41 -13.57
N GLY A 300 24.57 -10.15 -13.16
CA GLY A 300 24.34 -9.02 -14.04
C GLY A 300 22.88 -8.89 -14.56
N MET A 301 21.94 -9.64 -14.00
CA MET A 301 20.53 -9.62 -14.41
C MET A 301 19.75 -8.53 -13.66
N THR A 302 18.84 -7.86 -14.38
CA THR A 302 17.87 -6.92 -13.82
C THR A 302 16.51 -7.60 -13.63
N PRO A 303 15.55 -6.99 -12.84
CA PRO A 303 14.17 -7.49 -12.79
C PRO A 303 13.53 -7.68 -14.17
N LEU A 304 13.79 -6.74 -15.09
CA LEU A 304 13.32 -6.84 -16.48
C LEU A 304 13.96 -8.04 -17.21
N GLY A 305 15.25 -8.24 -17.06
CA GLY A 305 15.93 -9.41 -17.65
C GLY A 305 15.37 -10.72 -17.11
N MET A 306 15.10 -10.80 -15.80
CA MET A 306 14.52 -11.99 -15.17
C MET A 306 13.11 -12.28 -15.68
N SER A 307 12.24 -11.27 -15.78
CA SER A 307 10.86 -11.45 -16.27
C SER A 307 10.82 -11.98 -17.72
N LEU A 308 11.71 -11.47 -18.58
CA LEU A 308 11.79 -11.90 -19.98
C LEU A 308 12.37 -13.32 -20.10
N LEU A 309 13.39 -13.64 -19.31
CA LEU A 309 14.00 -14.97 -19.30
C LEU A 309 13.03 -16.05 -18.80
N MET A 310 12.17 -15.70 -17.85
CA MET A 310 11.18 -16.62 -17.26
C MET A 310 9.81 -16.57 -17.93
N HIS A 311 9.71 -15.94 -19.10
CA HIS A 311 8.49 -15.87 -19.91
C HIS A 311 7.30 -15.18 -19.22
N HIS A 312 7.55 -14.07 -18.52
CA HIS A 312 6.55 -13.19 -17.91
C HIS A 312 6.45 -11.85 -18.66
N PRO A 313 5.93 -11.80 -19.90
CA PRO A 313 5.90 -10.58 -20.70
C PRO A 313 5.03 -9.49 -20.10
N GLU A 314 3.96 -9.82 -19.36
CA GLU A 314 3.10 -8.86 -18.69
C GLU A 314 3.88 -8.08 -17.61
N SER A 315 4.68 -8.79 -16.80
CA SER A 315 5.55 -8.18 -15.79
C SER A 315 6.68 -7.36 -16.43
N ALA A 316 7.23 -7.85 -17.55
CA ALA A 316 8.21 -7.11 -18.36
C ALA A 316 7.64 -5.78 -18.88
N GLU A 317 6.40 -5.77 -19.39
CA GLU A 317 5.72 -4.55 -19.85
C GLU A 317 5.55 -3.52 -18.72
N VAL A 318 5.15 -3.97 -17.53
CA VAL A 318 5.07 -3.09 -16.36
C VAL A 318 6.45 -2.48 -16.07
N LEU A 319 7.51 -3.30 -16.01
CA LEU A 319 8.86 -2.82 -15.73
C LEU A 319 9.33 -1.80 -16.77
N VAL A 320 9.11 -2.06 -18.07
CA VAL A 320 9.46 -1.12 -19.14
C VAL A 320 8.66 0.18 -19.05
N SER A 321 7.36 0.11 -18.74
CA SER A 321 6.50 1.29 -18.54
C SER A 321 6.98 2.16 -17.37
N LYS A 322 7.62 1.56 -16.36
CA LYS A 322 8.21 2.23 -15.21
C LYS A 322 9.67 2.66 -15.44
N GLY A 323 10.17 2.53 -16.67
CA GLY A 323 11.48 3.04 -17.05
C GLY A 323 12.64 2.03 -16.97
N ALA A 324 12.35 0.73 -16.75
CA ALA A 324 13.40 -0.30 -16.87
C ALA A 324 13.96 -0.35 -18.30
N ARG A 325 15.27 -0.57 -18.40
CA ARG A 325 16.00 -0.69 -19.68
C ARG A 325 16.95 -1.88 -19.64
N LEU A 326 17.26 -2.39 -20.81
CA LEU A 326 18.28 -3.42 -21.00
C LEU A 326 19.55 -2.78 -21.56
N ASN A 327 20.70 -3.19 -21.06
CA ASN A 327 21.96 -2.87 -21.71
C ASN A 327 22.19 -3.79 -22.93
N ALA A 328 23.20 -3.47 -23.76
CA ALA A 328 23.46 -4.21 -25.01
C ALA A 328 23.74 -5.70 -24.77
N SER A 329 24.48 -6.04 -23.73
CA SER A 329 24.84 -7.43 -23.39
C SER A 329 23.59 -8.22 -22.96
N GLN A 330 22.75 -7.64 -22.08
CA GLN A 330 21.49 -8.26 -21.65
C GLN A 330 20.53 -8.46 -22.85
N ALA A 331 20.40 -7.45 -23.73
CA ALA A 331 19.55 -7.55 -24.89
C ALA A 331 20.02 -8.64 -25.87
N GLN A 332 21.33 -8.76 -26.08
CA GLN A 332 21.91 -9.80 -26.93
C GLN A 332 21.65 -11.20 -26.36
N MET A 333 21.92 -11.41 -25.08
CA MET A 333 21.70 -12.68 -24.39
C MET A 333 20.21 -13.07 -24.44
N LEU A 334 19.30 -12.13 -24.13
CA LEU A 334 17.85 -12.39 -24.12
C LEU A 334 17.32 -12.67 -25.52
N ASN A 335 17.80 -11.98 -26.58
CA ASN A 335 17.41 -12.27 -27.97
C ASN A 335 17.80 -13.68 -28.41
N ALA A 336 18.89 -14.23 -27.88
CA ALA A 336 19.33 -15.60 -28.15
C ALA A 336 18.49 -16.66 -27.41
N SER A 337 18.00 -16.32 -26.20
CA SER A 337 17.31 -17.27 -25.31
C SER A 337 15.79 -17.22 -25.43
N VAL A 338 15.23 -16.04 -25.75
CA VAL A 338 13.79 -15.82 -25.79
C VAL A 338 13.26 -15.99 -27.21
N THR A 339 12.28 -16.86 -27.38
CA THR A 339 11.71 -17.19 -28.71
C THR A 339 10.36 -16.52 -28.96
N ASP A 340 9.64 -16.19 -27.89
CA ASP A 340 8.30 -15.61 -27.95
C ASP A 340 8.30 -14.21 -28.58
N PRO A 341 7.40 -13.94 -29.59
CA PRO A 341 7.39 -12.69 -30.34
C PRO A 341 7.09 -11.46 -29.46
N ARG A 342 6.23 -11.60 -28.44
CA ARG A 342 5.86 -10.50 -27.54
C ARG A 342 7.06 -10.06 -26.69
N SER A 343 7.78 -11.01 -26.11
CA SER A 343 8.99 -10.74 -25.36
C SER A 343 10.09 -10.15 -26.24
N LYS A 344 10.24 -10.59 -27.49
CA LYS A 344 11.18 -9.98 -28.44
C LYS A 344 10.86 -8.52 -28.73
N ALA A 345 9.59 -8.17 -28.90
CA ALA A 345 9.15 -6.78 -29.08
C ALA A 345 9.47 -5.93 -27.84
N ILE A 346 9.33 -6.50 -26.63
CA ILE A 346 9.69 -5.83 -25.37
C ILE A 346 11.21 -5.59 -25.30
N ILE A 347 12.03 -6.61 -25.66
CA ILE A 347 13.49 -6.48 -25.70
C ILE A 347 13.92 -5.34 -26.61
N GLN A 348 13.35 -5.24 -27.81
CA GLN A 348 13.64 -4.15 -28.76
C GLN A 348 13.33 -2.77 -28.15
N ARG A 349 12.13 -2.59 -27.59
CA ARG A 349 11.72 -1.34 -26.94
C ARG A 349 12.61 -0.99 -25.75
N ALA A 350 12.99 -1.98 -24.95
CA ALA A 350 13.78 -1.79 -23.74
C ALA A 350 15.26 -1.48 -24.03
N SER A 351 15.78 -1.88 -25.18
CA SER A 351 17.16 -1.63 -25.62
C SER A 351 17.37 -0.34 -26.41
N GLY A 352 16.30 0.46 -26.62
CA GLY A 352 16.42 1.77 -27.27
C GLY A 352 16.68 1.70 -28.78
N LYS A 353 16.29 0.60 -29.45
CA LYS A 353 16.35 0.45 -30.90
C LYS A 353 14.97 0.58 -31.50
#